data_f1b85161c2b183ac4857937100b19cb7
#
_entry.id   f1b85161c2b183ac4857937100b19cb7
#
_cell.length_a   1.000
_cell.length_b   1.000
_cell.length_c   1.000
_cell.angle_alpha   90.00
_cell.angle_beta   90.00
_cell.angle_gamma   90.00
#
_symmetry.space_group_name_H-M   'P 1'
#
loop_
_entity.id
_entity.type
_entity.pdbx_description
1 polymer ?
#
loop_
_entity_poly.entity_id
_entity_poly.type
_entity_poly.pdbx_seq_one_letter_code
_entity_poly.pdbx_strand_id
1 'polypeptide(L)'
;MANGSSKTTREVQSTLLAHGEQLLNGSKVRRVNQTQSLDTFLNDLSKPKNGSGHSAKSAPKSSPNSVKATLDRISKKTPEVMVKVTGGGNSMGKVKAHMGYITRNGQLEGIDQGGNKVNGKDDIEDTAEDWQMSGTPISDEESKYKQAFNIVLSMPKGTDEKGVYDAAKEFAEEHFKDHKYMMVQHTFTNDPSKDPSENPHVHVVVKAVSEKGDRLNIRKADLQKWRESFAEKLRSRGIEANATKRIARLQKNRSDKQSVKQMKEQGKSFKRYGKNKSSPGRVQKAKQQEKEALTHYKEITKALSQSPDPQDRKLAVDLVDYLRKQVEVKKPTPQPQIQPNKPDPQQGKSKGKEQDR
;
A
#
# COMPACT_ATOMS: atom_id res chain seq x y z
N MET A 1 2.19 32.05 -32.98
CA MET A 1 0.94 31.55 -32.36
C MET A 1 0.78 30.09 -32.78
N ALA A 2 1.01 29.18 -31.86
CA ALA A 2 0.86 27.76 -32.15
C ALA A 2 -0.64 27.43 -32.08
N ASN A 3 -1.22 27.07 -33.22
CA ASN A 3 -2.58 26.54 -33.35
C ASN A 3 -2.67 25.22 -32.54
N GLY A 4 -3.04 25.30 -31.31
CA GLY A 4 -3.38 24.13 -30.49
C GLY A 4 -4.74 23.60 -30.94
N SER A 5 -4.73 22.63 -31.86
CA SER A 5 -5.95 21.92 -32.25
C SER A 5 -6.58 21.29 -31.00
N SER A 6 -7.85 21.61 -30.73
CA SER A 6 -8.62 20.98 -29.65
C SER A 6 -8.83 19.51 -29.99
N LYS A 7 -8.57 18.62 -29.02
CA LYS A 7 -8.80 17.18 -29.16
C LYS A 7 -10.28 16.85 -28.96
N THR A 8 -10.78 15.88 -29.70
CA THR A 8 -12.10 15.32 -29.45
C THR A 8 -12.15 14.58 -28.10
N THR A 9 -13.31 14.50 -27.49
CA THR A 9 -13.53 13.71 -26.26
C THR A 9 -13.03 12.27 -26.41
N ARG A 10 -13.20 11.65 -27.56
CA ARG A 10 -12.77 10.28 -27.86
C ARG A 10 -11.23 10.14 -27.85
N GLU A 11 -10.51 11.12 -28.39
CA GLU A 11 -9.05 11.12 -28.38
C GLU A 11 -8.49 11.29 -26.96
N VAL A 12 -9.09 12.15 -26.16
CA VAL A 12 -8.74 12.31 -24.74
C VAL A 12 -8.95 11.01 -23.98
N GLN A 13 -10.11 10.36 -24.14
CA GLN A 13 -10.40 9.08 -23.50
C GLN A 13 -9.46 7.96 -23.92
N SER A 14 -9.10 7.88 -25.21
CA SER A 14 -8.14 6.92 -25.74
C SER A 14 -6.75 7.12 -25.11
N THR A 15 -6.29 8.38 -25.03
CA THR A 15 -5.00 8.70 -24.41
C THR A 15 -5.00 8.37 -22.91
N LEU A 16 -6.09 8.67 -22.20
CA LEU A 16 -6.24 8.34 -20.78
C LEU A 16 -6.16 6.84 -20.55
N LEU A 17 -6.82 6.02 -21.36
CA LEU A 17 -6.76 4.57 -21.25
C LEU A 17 -5.35 4.06 -21.54
N ALA A 18 -4.73 4.50 -22.64
CA ALA A 18 -3.42 4.03 -23.05
C ALA A 18 -2.33 4.37 -22.02
N HIS A 19 -2.24 5.63 -21.65
CA HIS A 19 -1.19 6.11 -20.75
C HIS A 19 -1.54 5.96 -19.27
N GLY A 20 -2.82 6.11 -18.91
CA GLY A 20 -3.29 5.97 -17.54
C GLY A 20 -3.17 4.54 -17.03
N GLU A 21 -3.54 3.54 -17.81
CA GLU A 21 -3.35 2.13 -17.42
C GLU A 21 -1.86 1.78 -17.25
N GLN A 22 -1.00 2.28 -18.10
CA GLN A 22 0.44 2.05 -17.97
C GLN A 22 0.99 2.71 -16.70
N LEU A 23 0.59 3.93 -16.42
CA LEU A 23 1.01 4.68 -15.25
C LEU A 23 0.52 4.01 -13.95
N LEU A 24 -0.76 3.67 -13.87
CA LEU A 24 -1.40 3.18 -12.66
C LEU A 24 -1.15 1.68 -12.44
N ASN A 25 -1.26 0.87 -13.49
CA ASN A 25 -1.20 -0.58 -13.39
C ASN A 25 0.16 -1.15 -13.80
N GLY A 26 1.01 -0.37 -14.49
CA GLY A 26 2.31 -0.83 -14.98
C GLY A 26 2.17 -1.94 -16.01
N SER A 27 1.04 -2.01 -16.69
CA SER A 27 0.80 -2.96 -17.78
C SER A 27 1.73 -2.61 -18.93
N LYS A 28 2.51 -3.57 -19.39
CA LYS A 28 3.17 -3.45 -20.69
C LYS A 28 2.06 -3.56 -21.74
N VAL A 29 1.48 -2.44 -22.13
CA VAL A 29 0.71 -2.44 -23.38
C VAL A 29 1.70 -2.86 -24.47
N ARG A 30 1.41 -3.96 -25.17
CA ARG A 30 2.10 -4.27 -26.41
C ARG A 30 2.11 -2.97 -27.21
N ARG A 31 3.29 -2.55 -27.69
CA ARG A 31 3.44 -1.36 -28.52
C ARG A 31 2.32 -1.40 -29.55
N VAL A 32 1.34 -0.55 -29.40
CA VAL A 32 0.40 -0.27 -30.49
C VAL A 32 1.26 0.39 -31.53
N ASN A 33 1.52 -0.32 -32.61
CA ASN A 33 2.18 0.28 -33.78
C ASN A 33 1.36 1.51 -34.14
N GLN A 34 1.99 2.65 -34.24
CA GLN A 34 1.36 3.95 -34.53
C GLN A 34 0.58 3.98 -35.87
N THR A 35 0.52 2.87 -36.59
CA THR A 35 -0.16 2.70 -37.88
C THR A 35 -1.48 1.94 -37.83
N GLN A 36 -1.89 1.41 -36.67
CA GLN A 36 -3.22 0.82 -36.58
C GLN A 36 -4.27 1.90 -36.33
N SER A 37 -5.25 1.97 -37.25
CA SER A 37 -6.37 2.91 -37.08
C SER A 37 -7.14 2.62 -35.81
N LEU A 38 -7.71 3.68 -35.21
CA LEU A 38 -8.51 3.61 -33.99
C LEU A 38 -9.63 2.56 -34.10
N ASP A 39 -10.16 2.38 -35.32
CA ASP A 39 -11.23 1.42 -35.60
C ASP A 39 -10.78 -0.03 -35.50
N THR A 40 -9.52 -0.34 -35.86
CA THR A 40 -8.95 -1.69 -35.70
C THR A 40 -8.78 -2.03 -34.24
N PHE A 41 -8.38 -1.06 -33.41
CA PHE A 41 -8.25 -1.23 -31.95
C PHE A 41 -9.62 -1.43 -31.27
N LEU A 42 -10.64 -0.69 -31.71
CA LEU A 42 -12.02 -0.80 -31.16
C LEU A 42 -12.72 -2.09 -31.64
N ASN A 43 -12.48 -2.53 -32.85
CA ASN A 43 -12.99 -3.79 -33.38
C ASN A 43 -12.34 -5.02 -32.73
N ASP A 44 -11.07 -4.94 -32.30
CA ASP A 44 -10.40 -5.99 -31.56
C ASP A 44 -10.93 -6.12 -30.12
N LEU A 45 -11.53 -5.05 -29.58
CA LEU A 45 -12.22 -5.05 -28.27
C LEU A 45 -13.62 -5.67 -28.32
N SER A 46 -14.26 -5.74 -29.50
CA SER A 46 -15.63 -6.22 -29.67
C SER A 46 -15.76 -7.68 -30.12
N LYS A 47 -14.66 -8.34 -30.49
CA LYS A 47 -14.71 -9.75 -30.93
C LYS A 47 -14.69 -10.73 -29.76
N PRO A 48 -15.68 -11.65 -29.68
CA PRO A 48 -15.62 -12.75 -28.73
C PRO A 48 -14.46 -13.69 -29.11
N LYS A 49 -13.52 -13.90 -28.19
CA LYS A 49 -12.45 -14.88 -28.36
C LYS A 49 -12.97 -16.28 -28.06
N ASN A 50 -13.33 -17.03 -29.07
CA ASN A 50 -13.46 -18.48 -28.99
C ASN A 50 -12.06 -19.09 -29.06
N GLY A 51 -11.62 -19.72 -27.97
CA GLY A 51 -10.35 -20.43 -27.90
C GLY A 51 -10.11 -20.98 -26.51
N SER A 52 -10.19 -22.28 -26.36
CA SER A 52 -9.87 -23.04 -25.16
C SER A 52 -8.38 -22.86 -24.80
N GLY A 53 -8.12 -22.10 -23.78
CA GLY A 53 -6.81 -21.95 -23.16
C GLY A 53 -6.99 -21.35 -21.79
N HIS A 54 -6.35 -21.92 -20.78
CA HIS A 54 -6.40 -21.46 -19.40
C HIS A 54 -6.05 -19.97 -19.32
N SER A 55 -7.05 -19.09 -19.49
CA SER A 55 -6.87 -17.65 -19.46
C SER A 55 -6.83 -17.23 -18.00
N ALA A 56 -5.65 -16.76 -17.57
CA ALA A 56 -5.58 -15.86 -16.43
C ALA A 56 -6.65 -14.79 -16.61
N LYS A 57 -7.66 -14.74 -15.71
CA LYS A 57 -8.70 -13.72 -15.71
C LYS A 57 -8.02 -12.36 -15.79
N SER A 58 -8.12 -11.68 -16.92
CA SER A 58 -7.60 -10.34 -17.11
C SER A 58 -8.29 -9.43 -16.10
N ALA A 59 -7.51 -8.66 -15.33
CA ALA A 59 -8.05 -7.62 -14.47
C ALA A 59 -9.03 -6.74 -15.27
N PRO A 60 -10.13 -6.28 -14.67
CA PRO A 60 -11.10 -5.44 -15.37
C PRO A 60 -10.38 -4.23 -15.95
N LYS A 61 -10.60 -3.96 -17.25
CA LYS A 61 -10.00 -2.80 -17.92
C LYS A 61 -10.54 -1.55 -17.27
N SER A 62 -9.64 -0.65 -16.86
CA SER A 62 -10.01 0.64 -16.28
C SER A 62 -10.87 1.44 -17.27
N SER A 63 -11.91 2.12 -16.78
CA SER A 63 -12.63 3.10 -17.61
C SER A 63 -11.89 4.45 -17.62
N PRO A 64 -12.06 5.31 -18.65
CA PRO A 64 -11.48 6.65 -18.65
C PRO A 64 -11.83 7.45 -17.40
N ASN A 65 -13.07 7.33 -16.90
CA ASN A 65 -13.53 8.01 -15.70
C ASN A 65 -12.85 7.47 -14.43
N SER A 66 -12.62 6.18 -14.34
CA SER A 66 -11.85 5.57 -13.23
C SER A 66 -10.40 6.06 -13.21
N VAL A 67 -9.77 6.19 -14.38
CA VAL A 67 -8.43 6.76 -14.53
C VAL A 67 -8.41 8.22 -14.08
N LYS A 68 -9.36 9.06 -14.57
CA LYS A 68 -9.48 10.48 -14.17
C LYS A 68 -9.65 10.60 -12.65
N ALA A 69 -10.58 9.85 -12.06
CA ALA A 69 -10.82 9.87 -10.63
C ALA A 69 -9.58 9.47 -9.81
N THR A 70 -8.78 8.53 -10.31
CA THR A 70 -7.54 8.14 -9.62
C THR A 70 -6.45 9.20 -9.76
N LEU A 71 -6.32 9.84 -10.92
CA LEU A 71 -5.39 10.94 -11.15
C LEU A 71 -5.76 12.18 -10.31
N ASP A 72 -7.06 12.49 -10.18
CA ASP A 72 -7.56 13.55 -9.33
C ASP A 72 -7.20 13.29 -7.85
N ARG A 73 -7.40 12.07 -7.35
CA ARG A 73 -6.96 11.70 -6.00
C ARG A 73 -5.45 11.80 -5.81
N ILE A 74 -4.65 11.47 -6.84
CA ILE A 74 -3.19 11.64 -6.78
C ILE A 74 -2.81 13.12 -6.69
N SER A 75 -3.42 14.00 -7.50
CA SER A 75 -3.13 15.44 -7.49
C SER A 75 -3.47 16.09 -6.14
N LYS A 76 -4.56 15.67 -5.52
CA LYS A 76 -5.02 16.09 -4.19
C LYS A 76 -4.23 15.45 -3.03
N LYS A 77 -3.29 14.54 -3.31
CA LYS A 77 -2.54 13.77 -2.30
C LYS A 77 -3.45 13.00 -1.32
N THR A 78 -4.57 12.51 -1.83
CA THR A 78 -5.49 11.64 -1.05
C THR A 78 -4.70 10.54 -0.33
N PRO A 79 -5.02 10.24 0.95
CA PRO A 79 -4.33 9.24 1.73
C PRO A 79 -4.34 7.86 1.08
N GLU A 80 -3.23 7.16 1.20
CA GLU A 80 -3.08 5.80 0.67
C GLU A 80 -3.40 4.76 1.73
N VAL A 81 -4.23 3.80 1.37
CA VAL A 81 -4.48 2.65 2.22
C VAL A 81 -3.23 1.79 2.40
N MET A 82 -3.12 1.17 3.55
CA MET A 82 -2.12 0.14 3.79
C MET A 82 -2.80 -1.21 4.01
N VAL A 83 -2.51 -2.17 3.13
CA VAL A 83 -2.85 -3.58 3.33
C VAL A 83 -1.56 -4.38 3.28
N LYS A 84 -1.30 -5.14 4.35
CA LYS A 84 -0.04 -5.84 4.51
C LYS A 84 -0.23 -7.18 5.20
N VAL A 85 0.38 -8.23 4.67
CA VAL A 85 0.58 -9.48 5.39
C VAL A 85 1.81 -9.30 6.27
N THR A 86 1.63 -9.33 7.58
CA THR A 86 2.70 -9.09 8.56
C THR A 86 3.41 -10.36 8.99
N GLY A 87 2.77 -11.51 8.79
CA GLY A 87 3.31 -12.81 9.14
C GLY A 87 2.29 -13.92 9.00
N GLY A 88 2.41 -14.93 9.86
CA GLY A 88 1.47 -16.05 9.95
C GLY A 88 2.05 -17.17 10.82
N GLY A 89 1.18 -17.92 11.48
CA GLY A 89 1.51 -19.10 12.27
C GLY A 89 1.66 -20.35 11.39
N ASN A 90 2.53 -21.27 11.76
CA ASN A 90 2.70 -22.56 11.12
C ASN A 90 2.39 -23.74 12.09
N SER A 91 1.89 -23.45 13.28
CA SER A 91 1.35 -24.39 14.27
C SER A 91 0.23 -23.71 15.05
N MET A 92 -0.62 -24.47 15.73
CA MET A 92 -1.73 -23.90 16.51
C MET A 92 -1.24 -23.01 17.63
N GLY A 93 -0.17 -23.38 18.34
CA GLY A 93 0.42 -22.54 19.38
C GLY A 93 0.83 -21.15 18.86
N LYS A 94 1.40 -21.05 17.65
CA LYS A 94 1.74 -19.73 17.05
C LYS A 94 0.51 -18.95 16.58
N VAL A 95 -0.54 -19.62 16.13
CA VAL A 95 -1.81 -18.98 15.76
C VAL A 95 -2.48 -18.41 17.00
N LYS A 96 -2.63 -19.20 18.08
CA LYS A 96 -3.18 -18.78 19.38
C LYS A 96 -2.38 -17.62 19.99
N ALA A 97 -1.06 -17.71 19.99
CA ALA A 97 -0.20 -16.62 20.47
C ALA A 97 -0.42 -15.31 19.68
N HIS A 98 -0.72 -15.40 18.39
CA HIS A 98 -1.02 -14.22 17.61
C HIS A 98 -2.44 -13.68 17.85
N MET A 99 -3.43 -14.55 18.06
CA MET A 99 -4.77 -14.13 18.51
C MET A 99 -4.68 -13.36 19.83
N GLY A 100 -3.93 -13.89 20.81
CA GLY A 100 -3.66 -13.19 22.06
C GLY A 100 -2.93 -11.86 21.87
N TYR A 101 -1.98 -11.79 20.94
CA TYR A 101 -1.27 -10.54 20.64
C TYR A 101 -2.18 -9.45 20.10
N ILE A 102 -3.06 -9.75 19.14
CA ILE A 102 -3.96 -8.74 18.54
C ILE A 102 -5.11 -8.34 19.46
N THR A 103 -5.55 -9.22 20.36
CA THR A 103 -6.56 -8.91 21.39
C THR A 103 -5.96 -8.29 22.65
N ARG A 104 -4.63 -8.08 22.69
CA ARG A 104 -3.93 -7.65 23.91
C ARG A 104 -4.23 -8.58 25.11
N ASN A 105 -4.15 -9.89 24.85
CA ASN A 105 -4.51 -10.95 25.80
C ASN A 105 -5.96 -10.86 26.33
N GLY A 106 -6.89 -10.55 25.44
CA GLY A 106 -8.31 -10.45 25.72
C GLY A 106 -8.78 -9.08 26.25
N GLN A 107 -7.91 -8.06 26.27
CA GLN A 107 -8.31 -6.70 26.67
C GLN A 107 -9.03 -5.93 25.54
N LEU A 108 -8.84 -6.35 24.29
CA LEU A 108 -9.53 -5.81 23.12
C LEU A 108 -10.51 -6.83 22.58
N GLU A 109 -11.75 -6.38 22.37
CA GLU A 109 -12.79 -7.19 21.73
C GLU A 109 -12.45 -7.42 20.25
N GLY A 110 -12.53 -8.69 19.83
CA GLY A 110 -12.49 -9.09 18.44
C GLY A 110 -13.87 -9.53 17.94
N ILE A 111 -13.97 -9.77 16.65
CA ILE A 111 -15.09 -10.48 16.02
C ILE A 111 -14.58 -11.61 15.14
N ASP A 112 -15.32 -12.69 15.06
CA ASP A 112 -15.07 -13.80 14.16
C ASP A 112 -15.77 -13.60 12.80
N GLN A 113 -15.67 -14.59 11.89
CA GLN A 113 -16.32 -14.60 10.57
C GLN A 113 -17.85 -14.63 10.65
N GLY A 114 -18.42 -15.10 11.75
CA GLY A 114 -19.88 -15.11 12.02
C GLY A 114 -20.39 -13.80 12.63
N GLY A 115 -19.49 -12.87 12.96
CA GLY A 115 -19.80 -11.64 13.68
C GLY A 115 -19.94 -11.85 15.20
N ASN A 116 -19.59 -13.03 15.72
CA ASN A 116 -19.59 -13.30 17.16
C ASN A 116 -18.42 -12.54 17.81
N LYS A 117 -18.68 -12.02 19.01
CA LYS A 117 -17.66 -11.35 19.80
C LYS A 117 -16.68 -12.36 20.37
N VAL A 118 -15.40 -11.99 20.37
CA VAL A 118 -14.30 -12.72 21.01
C VAL A 118 -13.70 -11.79 22.03
N ASN A 119 -14.01 -12.00 23.31
CA ASN A 119 -13.61 -11.13 24.40
C ASN A 119 -13.05 -11.94 25.58
N GLY A 120 -11.94 -11.49 26.14
CA GLY A 120 -11.28 -12.24 27.21
C GLY A 120 -10.40 -13.38 26.71
N LYS A 121 -9.81 -14.09 27.65
CA LYS A 121 -8.89 -15.20 27.33
C LYS A 121 -9.63 -16.47 26.96
N ASP A 122 -10.77 -16.71 27.59
CA ASP A 122 -11.55 -17.94 27.40
C ASP A 122 -12.10 -17.99 25.96
N ASP A 123 -12.71 -16.90 25.47
CA ASP A 123 -13.20 -16.83 24.08
C ASP A 123 -12.07 -17.00 23.05
N ILE A 124 -10.85 -16.51 23.37
CA ILE A 124 -9.67 -16.72 22.50
C ILE A 124 -9.28 -18.19 22.50
N GLU A 125 -9.36 -18.87 23.64
CA GLU A 125 -9.09 -20.29 23.79
C GLU A 125 -10.09 -21.11 22.97
N ASP A 126 -11.38 -20.86 23.17
CA ASP A 126 -12.48 -21.52 22.45
C ASP A 126 -12.36 -21.31 20.93
N THR A 127 -12.04 -20.07 20.49
CA THR A 127 -11.78 -19.78 19.07
C THR A 127 -10.58 -20.57 18.55
N ALA A 128 -9.52 -20.70 19.31
CA ALA A 128 -8.33 -21.43 18.93
C ALA A 128 -8.62 -22.95 18.86
N GLU A 129 -9.36 -23.51 19.82
CA GLU A 129 -9.78 -24.90 19.81
C GLU A 129 -10.70 -25.21 18.62
N ASP A 130 -11.66 -24.31 18.34
CA ASP A 130 -12.51 -24.44 17.16
C ASP A 130 -11.68 -24.46 15.86
N TRP A 131 -10.65 -23.61 15.75
CA TRP A 131 -9.75 -23.62 14.58
C TRP A 131 -8.87 -24.87 14.51
N GLN A 132 -8.52 -25.43 15.67
CA GLN A 132 -7.73 -26.66 15.75
C GLN A 132 -8.52 -27.87 15.30
N MET A 133 -9.81 -27.94 15.65
CA MET A 133 -10.64 -29.14 15.48
C MET A 133 -11.50 -29.13 14.22
N SER A 134 -11.94 -27.95 13.76
CA SER A 134 -12.93 -27.84 12.68
C SER A 134 -12.32 -27.71 11.28
N GLY A 135 -13.00 -28.24 10.28
CA GLY A 135 -12.59 -28.23 8.88
C GLY A 135 -11.26 -28.98 8.68
N THR A 136 -10.26 -28.32 8.08
CA THR A 136 -8.88 -28.84 8.06
C THR A 136 -8.19 -28.50 9.37
N PRO A 137 -7.89 -29.49 10.25
CA PRO A 137 -7.28 -29.24 11.54
C PRO A 137 -5.93 -28.54 11.45
N ILE A 138 -5.62 -27.70 12.45
CA ILE A 138 -4.29 -27.11 12.60
C ILE A 138 -3.55 -27.90 13.69
N SER A 139 -2.44 -28.54 13.32
CA SER A 139 -1.60 -29.29 14.26
C SER A 139 -0.85 -28.37 15.23
N ASP A 140 -0.55 -28.90 16.42
CA ASP A 140 0.38 -28.28 17.37
C ASP A 140 1.84 -28.36 16.90
N GLU A 141 2.15 -29.35 16.04
CA GLU A 141 3.45 -29.45 15.42
C GLU A 141 3.66 -28.38 14.35
N GLU A 142 4.91 -27.96 14.18
CA GLU A 142 5.26 -26.97 13.15
C GLU A 142 5.14 -27.57 11.74
N SER A 143 4.25 -26.98 10.96
CA SER A 143 4.11 -27.30 9.54
C SER A 143 5.10 -26.49 8.69
N LYS A 144 5.52 -27.08 7.56
CA LYS A 144 6.26 -26.37 6.52
C LYS A 144 5.50 -25.15 5.98
N TYR A 145 4.16 -25.19 6.01
CA TYR A 145 3.29 -24.18 5.46
C TYR A 145 2.62 -23.36 6.56
N LYS A 146 2.35 -22.09 6.27
CA LYS A 146 1.57 -21.24 7.15
C LYS A 146 0.16 -21.80 7.34
N GLN A 147 -0.27 -21.98 8.58
CA GLN A 147 -1.63 -22.44 8.91
C GLN A 147 -2.60 -21.27 9.09
N ALA A 148 -2.07 -20.07 9.38
CA ALA A 148 -2.83 -18.84 9.38
C ALA A 148 -1.98 -17.68 8.86
N PHE A 149 -2.64 -16.66 8.34
CA PHE A 149 -2.02 -15.41 7.89
C PHE A 149 -2.47 -14.24 8.76
N ASN A 150 -1.53 -13.35 9.04
CA ASN A 150 -1.78 -12.12 9.78
C ASN A 150 -1.78 -10.94 8.81
N ILE A 151 -2.92 -10.29 8.66
CA ILE A 151 -3.14 -9.19 7.73
C ILE A 151 -3.46 -7.93 8.53
N VAL A 152 -2.93 -6.80 8.09
CA VAL A 152 -3.23 -5.49 8.68
C VAL A 152 -3.78 -4.59 7.60
N LEU A 153 -4.93 -3.99 7.89
CA LEU A 153 -5.59 -2.96 7.12
C LEU A 153 -5.48 -1.66 7.90
N SER A 154 -4.95 -0.59 7.31
CA SER A 154 -4.71 0.65 8.06
C SER A 154 -4.86 1.88 7.19
N MET A 155 -5.27 2.97 7.85
CA MET A 155 -5.30 4.32 7.30
C MET A 155 -4.40 5.26 8.14
N PRO A 156 -3.98 6.40 7.58
CA PRO A 156 -3.22 7.39 8.34
C PRO A 156 -4.01 7.99 9.50
N LYS A 157 -3.27 8.55 10.46
CA LYS A 157 -3.81 9.34 11.57
C LYS A 157 -4.87 10.36 11.09
N GLY A 158 -5.93 10.50 11.89
CA GLY A 158 -7.04 11.43 11.61
C GLY A 158 -8.11 10.88 10.69
N THR A 159 -8.00 9.62 10.25
CA THR A 159 -9.08 8.94 9.54
C THR A 159 -10.14 8.45 10.55
N ASP A 160 -11.42 8.52 10.17
CA ASP A 160 -12.52 7.99 10.98
C ASP A 160 -12.31 6.52 11.34
N GLU A 161 -12.14 6.25 12.64
CA GLU A 161 -11.81 4.94 13.17
C GLU A 161 -12.94 3.92 12.90
N LYS A 162 -14.18 4.35 13.10
CA LYS A 162 -15.36 3.50 12.87
C LYS A 162 -15.50 3.14 11.39
N GLY A 163 -15.33 4.11 10.51
CA GLY A 163 -15.37 3.87 9.07
C GLY A 163 -14.25 2.94 8.58
N VAL A 164 -13.06 3.01 9.20
CA VAL A 164 -11.95 2.08 8.93
C VAL A 164 -12.32 0.66 9.36
N TYR A 165 -12.94 0.50 10.54
CA TYR A 165 -13.39 -0.80 11.03
C TYR A 165 -14.47 -1.41 10.13
N ASP A 166 -15.50 -0.64 9.83
CA ASP A 166 -16.63 -1.10 9.01
C ASP A 166 -16.17 -1.48 7.58
N ALA A 167 -15.25 -0.69 7.01
CA ALA A 167 -14.65 -1.02 5.71
C ALA A 167 -13.78 -2.29 5.77
N ALA A 168 -13.07 -2.50 6.87
CA ALA A 168 -12.26 -3.71 7.08
C ALA A 168 -13.14 -4.96 7.29
N LYS A 169 -14.29 -4.81 7.94
CA LYS A 169 -15.29 -5.89 8.10
C LYS A 169 -15.82 -6.33 6.75
N GLU A 170 -16.33 -5.42 5.93
CA GLU A 170 -16.79 -5.74 4.56
C GLU A 170 -15.69 -6.32 3.67
N PHE A 171 -14.46 -5.82 3.85
CA PHE A 171 -13.31 -6.38 3.15
C PHE A 171 -13.06 -7.84 3.56
N ALA A 172 -13.12 -8.17 4.85
CA ALA A 172 -12.91 -9.52 5.34
C ALA A 172 -14.02 -10.47 4.87
N GLU A 173 -15.27 -10.03 4.93
CA GLU A 173 -16.43 -10.77 4.43
C GLU A 173 -16.32 -11.06 2.91
N GLU A 174 -15.85 -10.11 2.10
CA GLU A 174 -15.68 -10.32 0.65
C GLU A 174 -14.54 -11.28 0.32
N HIS A 175 -13.38 -11.11 0.98
CA HIS A 175 -12.16 -11.81 0.59
C HIS A 175 -11.93 -13.12 1.33
N PHE A 176 -12.55 -13.32 2.50
CA PHE A 176 -12.31 -14.46 3.38
C PHE A 176 -13.60 -15.18 3.79
N LYS A 177 -14.71 -14.99 3.10
CA LYS A 177 -16.04 -15.55 3.42
C LYS A 177 -16.06 -17.08 3.66
N ASP A 178 -15.17 -17.82 2.99
CA ASP A 178 -15.07 -19.28 3.12
C ASP A 178 -13.96 -19.71 4.10
N HIS A 179 -13.28 -18.74 4.74
CA HIS A 179 -12.23 -18.99 5.72
C HIS A 179 -12.68 -18.57 7.12
N LYS A 180 -12.23 -19.29 8.12
CA LYS A 180 -12.30 -18.78 9.48
C LYS A 180 -11.34 -17.61 9.65
N TYR A 181 -11.80 -16.53 10.26
CA TYR A 181 -10.97 -15.41 10.61
C TYR A 181 -11.41 -14.76 11.92
N MET A 182 -10.51 -14.06 12.54
CA MET A 182 -10.78 -13.17 13.67
C MET A 182 -10.19 -11.80 13.36
N MET A 183 -10.92 -10.74 13.63
CA MET A 183 -10.45 -9.37 13.42
C MET A 183 -10.58 -8.53 14.69
N VAL A 184 -9.61 -7.66 14.90
CA VAL A 184 -9.53 -6.75 16.05
C VAL A 184 -9.11 -5.37 15.58
N GLN A 185 -9.84 -4.34 16.01
CA GLN A 185 -9.46 -2.96 15.73
C GLN A 185 -8.51 -2.43 16.79
N HIS A 186 -7.47 -1.73 16.35
CA HIS A 186 -6.56 -0.96 17.17
C HIS A 186 -6.64 0.51 16.79
N THR A 187 -6.89 1.35 17.78
CA THR A 187 -6.91 2.81 17.66
C THR A 187 -6.02 3.41 18.75
N PHE A 188 -5.74 4.69 18.64
CA PHE A 188 -4.97 5.38 19.67
C PHE A 188 -5.69 5.37 21.03
N THR A 189 -7.01 5.34 21.01
CA THR A 189 -7.86 5.45 22.20
C THR A 189 -8.18 4.11 22.87
N ASN A 190 -8.25 3.01 22.08
CA ASN A 190 -8.64 1.71 22.63
C ASN A 190 -7.47 0.76 22.92
N ASP A 191 -6.30 0.99 22.31
CA ASP A 191 -5.16 0.08 22.47
C ASP A 191 -4.45 0.32 23.80
N PRO A 192 -4.47 -0.65 24.76
CA PRO A 192 -3.85 -0.52 26.07
C PRO A 192 -2.31 -0.61 26.03
N SER A 193 -1.69 -0.72 24.85
CA SER A 193 -0.24 -0.76 24.75
C SER A 193 0.38 0.55 25.21
N LYS A 194 1.60 0.49 25.75
CA LYS A 194 2.35 1.66 26.25
C LYS A 194 2.55 2.76 25.18
N ASP A 195 2.55 2.38 23.91
CA ASP A 195 2.81 3.27 22.77
C ASP A 195 1.87 2.89 21.62
N PRO A 196 0.56 3.26 21.73
CA PRO A 196 -0.43 2.89 20.74
C PRO A 196 -0.19 3.64 19.43
N SER A 197 -0.53 3.00 18.32
CA SER A 197 -0.41 3.62 17.00
C SER A 197 -1.50 4.67 16.80
N GLU A 198 -1.12 5.88 16.38
CA GLU A 198 -2.08 6.92 16.01
C GLU A 198 -2.82 6.63 14.69
N ASN A 199 -2.36 5.64 13.92
CA ASN A 199 -3.01 5.24 12.69
C ASN A 199 -4.07 4.19 13.00
N PRO A 200 -5.36 4.43 12.74
CA PRO A 200 -6.39 3.41 12.95
C PRO A 200 -6.11 2.21 12.05
N HIS A 201 -6.14 1.02 12.64
CA HIS A 201 -5.86 -0.20 11.90
C HIS A 201 -6.62 -1.40 12.45
N VAL A 202 -6.86 -2.35 11.57
CA VAL A 202 -7.53 -3.61 11.90
C VAL A 202 -6.58 -4.75 11.60
N HIS A 203 -6.37 -5.58 12.60
CA HIS A 203 -5.71 -6.87 12.44
C HIS A 203 -6.73 -7.92 12.04
N VAL A 204 -6.38 -8.75 11.07
CA VAL A 204 -7.16 -9.90 10.65
C VAL A 204 -6.27 -11.13 10.65
N VAL A 205 -6.57 -12.09 11.50
CA VAL A 205 -5.98 -13.43 11.45
C VAL A 205 -6.91 -14.30 10.64
N VAL A 206 -6.39 -14.93 9.60
CA VAL A 206 -7.18 -15.76 8.67
C VAL A 206 -6.61 -17.16 8.64
N LYS A 207 -7.45 -18.20 8.87
CA LYS A 207 -7.07 -19.60 8.69
C LYS A 207 -6.71 -19.85 7.23
N ALA A 208 -5.55 -20.47 6.99
CA ALA A 208 -5.00 -20.59 5.64
C ALA A 208 -5.79 -21.52 4.74
N VAL A 209 -6.46 -22.52 5.29
CA VAL A 209 -7.32 -23.45 4.56
C VAL A 209 -8.76 -23.12 4.86
N SER A 210 -9.56 -22.98 3.81
CA SER A 210 -10.99 -22.71 3.91
C SER A 210 -11.75 -23.93 4.43
N GLU A 211 -13.00 -23.74 4.80
CA GLU A 211 -13.89 -24.85 5.17
C GLU A 211 -14.13 -25.84 4.00
N LYS A 212 -13.95 -25.38 2.76
CA LYS A 212 -14.03 -26.19 1.54
C LYS A 212 -12.72 -26.92 1.19
N GLY A 213 -11.66 -26.71 1.97
CA GLY A 213 -10.34 -27.29 1.72
C GLY A 213 -9.42 -26.45 0.81
N ASP A 214 -9.88 -25.31 0.31
CA ASP A 214 -9.08 -24.43 -0.54
C ASP A 214 -8.05 -23.66 0.28
N ARG A 215 -6.80 -23.64 -0.19
CA ARG A 215 -5.72 -22.96 0.51
C ARG A 215 -5.52 -21.54 0.00
N LEU A 216 -5.51 -20.57 0.91
CA LEU A 216 -5.18 -19.17 0.63
C LEU A 216 -3.71 -19.06 0.20
N ASN A 217 -3.50 -18.65 -1.06
CA ASN A 217 -2.17 -18.43 -1.64
C ASN A 217 -1.99 -16.96 -2.03
N ILE A 218 -1.43 -16.20 -1.11
CA ILE A 218 -1.34 -14.73 -1.24
C ILE A 218 -0.15 -14.33 -2.12
N ARG A 219 -0.43 -13.75 -3.27
CA ARG A 219 0.55 -13.24 -4.23
C ARG A 219 0.61 -11.71 -4.20
N LYS A 220 1.63 -11.13 -4.81
CA LYS A 220 1.76 -9.67 -4.92
C LYS A 220 0.60 -9.00 -5.65
N ALA A 221 0.01 -9.69 -6.62
CA ALA A 221 -1.16 -9.21 -7.35
C ALA A 221 -2.40 -9.13 -6.44
N ASP A 222 -2.58 -10.10 -5.54
CA ASP A 222 -3.69 -10.13 -4.60
C ASP A 222 -3.60 -8.97 -3.61
N LEU A 223 -2.40 -8.66 -3.13
CA LEU A 223 -2.18 -7.50 -2.26
C LEU A 223 -2.53 -6.16 -2.93
N GLN A 224 -2.42 -6.05 -4.25
CA GLN A 224 -2.85 -4.84 -4.96
C GLN A 224 -4.38 -4.80 -5.06
N LYS A 225 -5.02 -5.90 -5.42
CA LYS A 225 -6.48 -6.03 -5.45
C LYS A 225 -7.10 -5.75 -4.07
N TRP A 226 -6.48 -6.25 -3.01
CA TRP A 226 -6.92 -6.01 -1.64
C TRP A 226 -6.84 -4.53 -1.25
N ARG A 227 -5.78 -3.82 -1.67
CA ARG A 227 -5.72 -2.36 -1.44
C ARG A 227 -6.81 -1.64 -2.19
N GLU A 228 -7.06 -2.02 -3.44
CA GLU A 228 -8.11 -1.42 -4.28
C GLU A 228 -9.49 -1.65 -3.67
N SER A 229 -9.80 -2.89 -3.26
CA SER A 229 -11.06 -3.25 -2.59
C SER A 229 -11.22 -2.49 -1.27
N PHE A 230 -10.19 -2.47 -0.41
CA PHE A 230 -10.26 -1.74 0.86
C PHE A 230 -10.44 -0.22 0.65
N ALA A 231 -9.74 0.38 -0.31
CA ALA A 231 -9.91 1.79 -0.65
C ALA A 231 -11.30 2.08 -1.23
N GLU A 232 -11.90 1.16 -1.97
CA GLU A 232 -13.25 1.28 -2.48
C GLU A 232 -14.28 1.28 -1.34
N LYS A 233 -14.16 0.34 -0.39
CA LYS A 233 -15.03 0.27 0.79
C LYS A 233 -14.94 1.51 1.69
N LEU A 234 -13.75 2.09 1.81
CA LEU A 234 -13.59 3.38 2.51
C LEU A 234 -14.31 4.51 1.78
N ARG A 235 -14.13 4.60 0.45
CA ARG A 235 -14.79 5.65 -0.36
C ARG A 235 -16.31 5.53 -0.36
N SER A 236 -16.86 4.32 -0.37
CA SER A 236 -18.33 4.11 -0.26
C SER A 236 -18.91 4.64 1.07
N ARG A 237 -18.04 4.86 2.06
CA ARG A 237 -18.37 5.48 3.36
C ARG A 237 -18.01 6.96 3.44
N GLY A 238 -17.66 7.59 2.31
CA GLY A 238 -17.25 9.00 2.28
C GLY A 238 -15.83 9.27 2.80
N ILE A 239 -15.03 8.22 3.06
CA ILE A 239 -13.64 8.36 3.49
C ILE A 239 -12.73 8.38 2.26
N GLU A 240 -12.08 9.52 2.04
CA GLU A 240 -11.14 9.67 0.94
C GLU A 240 -9.94 8.71 1.08
N ALA A 241 -9.82 7.78 0.15
CA ALA A 241 -8.79 6.75 0.17
C ALA A 241 -8.28 6.39 -1.23
N ASN A 242 -7.00 6.09 -1.34
CA ASN A 242 -6.35 5.73 -2.59
C ASN A 242 -5.53 4.44 -2.45
N ALA A 243 -5.33 3.73 -3.56
CA ALA A 243 -4.60 2.45 -3.62
C ALA A 243 -3.61 2.42 -4.79
N THR A 244 -2.84 3.48 -4.96
CA THR A 244 -1.96 3.63 -6.11
C THR A 244 -0.55 3.09 -5.86
N LYS A 245 0.13 2.70 -6.94
CA LYS A 245 1.53 2.31 -6.86
C LYS A 245 2.42 3.53 -6.63
N ARG A 246 3.50 3.37 -5.86
CA ARG A 246 4.44 4.47 -5.58
C ARG A 246 5.03 5.11 -6.83
N ILE A 247 5.19 4.35 -7.90
CA ILE A 247 5.70 4.87 -9.17
C ILE A 247 4.72 5.87 -9.80
N ALA A 248 3.43 5.59 -9.74
CA ALA A 248 2.40 6.51 -10.20
C ALA A 248 2.43 7.84 -9.42
N ARG A 249 2.78 7.81 -8.15
CA ARG A 249 2.95 9.01 -7.31
C ARG A 249 4.35 9.63 -7.36
N LEU A 250 5.25 9.11 -8.18
CA LEU A 250 6.66 9.53 -8.29
C LEU A 250 7.41 9.48 -6.94
N GLN A 251 6.97 8.64 -6.00
CA GLN A 251 7.59 8.51 -4.68
C GLN A 251 8.74 7.53 -4.71
N LYS A 252 9.96 8.02 -4.51
CA LYS A 252 11.21 7.22 -4.52
C LYS A 252 11.45 6.46 -3.22
N ASN A 253 11.18 7.10 -2.09
CA ASN A 253 11.56 6.58 -0.79
C ASN A 253 10.44 5.74 -0.16
N ARG A 254 10.83 4.64 0.48
CA ARG A 254 9.95 3.96 1.43
C ARG A 254 9.88 4.84 2.69
N SER A 255 8.70 4.96 3.29
CA SER A 255 8.60 5.47 4.65
C SER A 255 9.46 4.62 5.59
N ASP A 256 10.05 5.25 6.59
CA ASP A 256 10.74 4.52 7.65
C ASP A 256 9.76 3.57 8.35
N LYS A 257 10.28 2.47 8.89
CA LYS A 257 9.50 1.59 9.76
C LYS A 257 9.05 2.38 10.99
N GLN A 258 7.90 2.02 11.57
CA GLN A 258 7.36 2.70 12.75
C GLN A 258 8.41 2.79 13.88
N SER A 259 9.07 1.69 14.20
CA SER A 259 10.14 1.66 15.19
C SER A 259 11.29 2.65 14.90
N VAL A 260 11.62 2.87 13.63
CA VAL A 260 12.65 3.84 13.25
C VAL A 260 12.15 5.28 13.38
N LYS A 261 10.87 5.52 13.11
CA LYS A 261 10.24 6.83 13.32
C LYS A 261 10.24 7.20 14.81
N GLN A 262 9.77 6.30 15.65
CA GLN A 262 9.75 6.45 17.10
C GLN A 262 11.14 6.71 17.67
N MET A 263 12.17 5.95 17.24
CA MET A 263 13.56 6.21 17.66
C MET A 263 14.03 7.60 17.26
N LYS A 264 13.67 8.09 16.08
CA LYS A 264 14.00 9.44 15.62
C LYS A 264 13.30 10.53 16.44
N GLU A 265 12.01 10.33 16.73
CA GLU A 265 11.19 11.23 17.54
C GLU A 265 11.73 11.30 18.99
N GLN A 266 12.23 10.19 19.51
CA GLN A 266 12.89 10.12 20.82
C GLN A 266 14.36 10.63 20.81
N GLY A 267 14.86 11.18 19.70
CA GLY A 267 16.24 11.65 19.58
C GLY A 267 17.30 10.53 19.67
N LYS A 268 16.89 9.26 19.63
CA LYS A 268 17.81 8.12 19.73
C LYS A 268 18.55 7.90 18.42
N SER A 269 19.88 7.84 18.49
CA SER A 269 20.67 7.45 17.33
C SER A 269 20.51 5.94 17.09
N PHE A 270 20.24 5.56 15.84
CA PHE A 270 20.24 4.15 15.45
C PHE A 270 21.29 3.93 14.37
N LYS A 271 22.12 2.92 14.58
CA LYS A 271 22.99 2.44 13.52
C LYS A 271 22.08 1.82 12.45
N ARG A 272 21.94 2.45 11.30
CA ARG A 272 21.38 1.79 10.14
C ARG A 272 22.28 0.61 9.80
N TYR A 273 21.94 -0.57 10.27
CA TYR A 273 22.58 -1.79 9.81
C TYR A 273 22.46 -1.80 8.28
N GLY A 274 23.62 -1.67 7.63
CA GLY A 274 23.87 -1.79 6.22
C GLY A 274 22.73 -1.27 5.35
N LYS A 275 22.80 -0.02 4.87
CA LYS A 275 22.21 0.27 3.57
C LYS A 275 22.97 -0.65 2.60
N ASN A 276 22.45 -1.84 2.34
CA ASN A 276 22.83 -2.56 1.14
C ASN A 276 22.60 -1.56 0.01
N LYS A 277 23.67 -0.99 -0.50
CA LYS A 277 23.58 -0.08 -1.66
C LYS A 277 22.79 -0.85 -2.70
N SER A 278 21.67 -0.30 -3.12
CA SER A 278 20.87 -0.94 -4.16
C SER A 278 21.80 -1.25 -5.33
N SER A 279 21.76 -2.46 -5.86
CA SER A 279 22.63 -2.82 -6.99
C SER A 279 22.46 -1.80 -8.11
N PRO A 280 23.52 -1.46 -8.87
CA PRO A 280 23.46 -0.47 -9.94
C PRO A 280 22.28 -0.72 -10.90
N GLY A 281 22.00 -1.97 -11.25
CA GLY A 281 20.87 -2.34 -12.09
C GLY A 281 19.50 -2.00 -11.47
N ARG A 282 19.33 -2.11 -10.14
CA ARG A 282 18.10 -1.67 -9.48
C ARG A 282 17.92 -0.17 -9.52
N VAL A 283 18.99 0.59 -9.35
CA VAL A 283 18.97 2.06 -9.45
C VAL A 283 18.62 2.49 -10.86
N GLN A 284 19.26 1.89 -11.86
CA GLN A 284 18.99 2.19 -13.27
C GLN A 284 17.54 1.85 -13.65
N LYS A 285 17.02 0.69 -13.24
CA LYS A 285 15.62 0.31 -13.45
C LYS A 285 14.65 1.30 -12.81
N ALA A 286 14.93 1.76 -11.59
CA ALA A 286 14.09 2.75 -10.92
C ALA A 286 14.08 4.10 -11.64
N LYS A 287 15.24 4.57 -12.13
CA LYS A 287 15.34 5.80 -12.95
C LYS A 287 14.55 5.66 -14.27
N GLN A 288 14.67 4.49 -14.92
CA GLN A 288 13.93 4.22 -16.15
C GLN A 288 12.42 4.24 -15.91
N GLN A 289 11.93 3.56 -14.87
CA GLN A 289 10.52 3.57 -14.52
C GLN A 289 9.99 4.98 -14.19
N GLU A 290 10.80 5.80 -13.53
CA GLU A 290 10.44 7.18 -13.23
C GLU A 290 10.33 8.01 -14.53
N LYS A 291 11.27 7.85 -15.46
CA LYS A 291 11.22 8.50 -16.77
C LYS A 291 9.98 8.11 -17.55
N GLU A 292 9.65 6.81 -17.57
CA GLU A 292 8.43 6.30 -18.20
C GLU A 292 7.17 6.89 -17.59
N ALA A 293 7.09 6.93 -16.25
CA ALA A 293 5.96 7.54 -15.54
C ALA A 293 5.78 9.03 -15.89
N LEU A 294 6.87 9.79 -15.95
CA LEU A 294 6.84 11.20 -16.36
C LEU A 294 6.38 11.36 -17.82
N THR A 295 6.79 10.46 -18.72
CA THR A 295 6.31 10.47 -20.11
C THR A 295 4.80 10.25 -20.16
N HIS A 296 4.25 9.28 -19.38
CA HIS A 296 2.82 9.06 -19.31
C HIS A 296 2.07 10.28 -18.76
N TYR A 297 2.58 10.90 -17.71
CA TYR A 297 2.00 12.14 -17.18
C TYR A 297 1.97 13.26 -18.22
N LYS A 298 3.06 13.43 -18.99
CA LYS A 298 3.13 14.44 -20.04
C LYS A 298 2.04 14.23 -21.09
N GLU A 299 1.86 13.00 -21.56
CA GLU A 299 0.83 12.70 -22.58
C GLU A 299 -0.58 12.87 -22.01
N ILE A 300 -0.82 12.43 -20.78
CA ILE A 300 -2.10 12.61 -20.08
C ILE A 300 -2.43 14.09 -19.90
N THR A 301 -1.51 14.88 -19.36
CA THR A 301 -1.75 16.31 -19.11
C THR A 301 -1.94 17.09 -20.40
N LYS A 302 -1.19 16.75 -21.46
CA LYS A 302 -1.38 17.32 -22.80
C LYS A 302 -2.77 16.99 -23.37
N ALA A 303 -3.23 15.74 -23.23
CA ALA A 303 -4.55 15.37 -23.72
C ALA A 303 -5.67 16.08 -22.94
N LEU A 304 -5.58 16.10 -21.60
CA LEU A 304 -6.56 16.76 -20.75
C LEU A 304 -6.60 18.27 -20.96
N SER A 305 -5.47 18.95 -21.20
CA SER A 305 -5.43 20.39 -21.46
C SER A 305 -6.10 20.78 -22.77
N GLN A 306 -6.19 19.86 -23.74
CA GLN A 306 -6.83 20.02 -25.03
C GLN A 306 -8.29 19.52 -25.07
N SER A 307 -8.81 19.03 -23.93
CA SER A 307 -10.17 18.51 -23.81
C SER A 307 -11.21 19.64 -23.94
N PRO A 308 -12.35 19.40 -24.60
CA PRO A 308 -13.48 20.32 -24.56
C PRO A 308 -14.09 20.46 -23.17
N ASP A 309 -13.93 19.44 -22.30
CA ASP A 309 -14.45 19.43 -20.94
C ASP A 309 -13.63 20.34 -20.00
N PRO A 310 -14.24 21.37 -19.38
CA PRO A 310 -13.56 22.23 -18.41
C PRO A 310 -12.98 21.49 -17.21
N GLN A 311 -13.61 20.39 -16.77
CA GLN A 311 -13.12 19.58 -15.65
C GLN A 311 -11.83 18.86 -16.00
N ASP A 312 -11.70 18.39 -17.23
CA ASP A 312 -10.48 17.79 -17.73
C ASP A 312 -9.32 18.79 -17.76
N ARG A 313 -9.58 20.01 -18.24
CA ARG A 313 -8.56 21.08 -18.24
C ARG A 313 -8.13 21.47 -16.84
N LYS A 314 -9.05 21.50 -15.88
CA LYS A 314 -8.73 21.73 -14.46
C LYS A 314 -7.83 20.62 -13.92
N LEU A 315 -8.20 19.35 -14.16
CA LEU A 315 -7.38 18.20 -13.75
C LEU A 315 -5.97 18.26 -14.36
N ALA A 316 -5.83 18.73 -15.61
CA ALA A 316 -4.51 18.92 -16.23
C ALA A 316 -3.65 19.90 -15.43
N VAL A 317 -4.21 21.03 -15.00
CA VAL A 317 -3.51 22.04 -14.17
C VAL A 317 -3.12 21.45 -12.82
N ASP A 318 -4.06 20.79 -12.12
CA ASP A 318 -3.84 20.18 -10.81
C ASP A 318 -2.71 19.11 -10.87
N LEU A 319 -2.65 18.33 -11.94
CA LEU A 319 -1.57 17.36 -12.17
C LEU A 319 -0.22 18.03 -12.43
N VAL A 320 -0.17 19.11 -13.21
CA VAL A 320 1.06 19.85 -13.46
C VAL A 320 1.59 20.45 -12.16
N ASP A 321 0.75 21.02 -11.33
CA ASP A 321 1.13 21.57 -10.02
C ASP A 321 1.60 20.47 -9.06
N TYR A 322 0.94 19.32 -9.07
CA TYR A 322 1.41 18.16 -8.33
C TYR A 322 2.83 17.75 -8.77
N LEU A 323 3.07 17.65 -10.09
CA LEU A 323 4.37 17.26 -10.64
C LEU A 323 5.47 18.25 -10.30
N ARG A 324 5.21 19.58 -10.38
CA ARG A 324 6.15 20.64 -9.98
C ARG A 324 6.59 20.46 -8.52
N LYS A 325 5.64 20.29 -7.60
CA LYS A 325 5.93 20.05 -6.19
C LYS A 325 6.76 18.78 -5.95
N GLN A 326 6.53 17.69 -6.75
CA GLN A 326 7.35 16.48 -6.65
C GLN A 326 8.79 16.68 -7.13
N VAL A 327 9.04 17.58 -8.09
CA VAL A 327 10.38 17.92 -8.58
C VAL A 327 11.12 18.84 -7.60
N GLU A 328 10.44 19.83 -7.02
CA GLU A 328 11.04 20.77 -6.03
C GLU A 328 11.50 20.04 -4.77
N VAL A 329 10.71 19.11 -4.24
CA VAL A 329 11.09 18.26 -3.08
C VAL A 329 12.35 17.42 -3.37
N LYS A 330 12.71 17.21 -4.64
CA LYS A 330 13.89 16.44 -5.03
C LYS A 330 15.19 17.25 -5.11
N LYS A 331 15.13 18.56 -5.07
CA LYS A 331 16.35 19.38 -4.98
C LYS A 331 17.00 19.13 -3.61
N PRO A 332 18.29 18.80 -3.53
CA PRO A 332 18.95 18.65 -2.24
C PRO A 332 18.87 19.98 -1.50
N THR A 333 18.33 19.97 -0.29
CA THR A 333 18.45 21.09 0.62
C THR A 333 19.95 21.37 0.80
N PRO A 334 20.44 22.61 0.62
CA PRO A 334 21.83 22.93 0.90
C PRO A 334 22.13 22.47 2.33
N GLN A 335 23.11 21.58 2.49
CA GLN A 335 23.57 21.23 3.82
C GLN A 335 24.15 22.51 4.45
N PRO A 336 23.78 22.84 5.70
CA PRO A 336 24.47 23.90 6.41
C PRO A 336 25.96 23.55 6.37
N GLN A 337 26.77 24.47 5.85
CA GLN A 337 28.22 24.33 5.88
C GLN A 337 28.62 24.26 7.34
N ILE A 338 29.02 23.04 7.78
CA ILE A 338 29.71 22.89 9.08
C ILE A 338 31.02 23.64 8.91
N GLN A 339 31.09 24.85 9.47
CA GLN A 339 32.38 25.54 9.60
C GLN A 339 33.30 24.62 10.42
N PRO A 340 34.51 24.35 9.96
CA PRO A 340 35.46 23.60 10.75
C PRO A 340 35.70 24.35 12.05
N ASN A 341 35.42 23.70 13.19
CA ASN A 341 35.79 24.24 14.50
C ASN A 341 37.26 24.59 14.49
N LYS A 342 37.57 25.90 14.70
CA LYS A 342 38.93 26.35 15.01
C LYS A 342 39.43 25.55 16.21
N PRO A 343 40.62 24.97 16.18
CA PRO A 343 41.20 24.31 17.34
C PRO A 343 41.36 25.33 18.47
N ASP A 344 40.87 24.98 19.63
CA ASP A 344 40.99 25.75 20.87
C ASP A 344 42.47 25.81 21.30
N PRO A 345 43.11 26.99 21.38
CA PRO A 345 44.51 27.10 21.81
C PRO A 345 44.52 27.24 23.33
N GLN A 346 44.52 26.16 24.09
CA GLN A 346 45.09 26.09 25.42
C GLN A 346 44.80 24.78 26.12
N GLN A 347 45.78 23.90 26.10
CA GLN A 347 46.19 23.10 27.25
C GLN A 347 47.65 22.71 27.07
N GLY A 348 48.48 23.67 27.46
CA GLY A 348 49.89 23.46 27.66
C GLY A 348 50.16 22.83 29.04
N LYS A 349 50.93 21.76 28.99
CA LYS A 349 51.91 21.32 30.00
C LYS A 349 51.55 21.41 31.50
N SER A 350 51.45 20.23 32.13
CA SER A 350 52.25 20.04 33.37
C SER A 350 52.74 18.57 33.42
N LYS A 351 54.06 18.46 33.35
CA LYS A 351 54.85 17.30 33.77
C LYS A 351 54.87 17.31 35.31
N GLY A 352 54.60 16.20 35.91
CA GLY A 352 54.84 15.93 37.32
C GLY A 352 55.23 14.46 37.47
N LYS A 353 56.53 14.23 37.67
CA LYS A 353 57.15 12.98 38.17
C LYS A 353 56.80 12.84 39.65
N GLU A 354 56.68 11.61 40.12
CA GLU A 354 57.23 10.98 41.33
C GLU A 354 56.54 9.65 41.51
N GLN A 355 57.13 8.54 41.39
CA GLN A 355 58.05 7.70 42.19
C GLN A 355 57.53 7.42 43.62
N ASP A 356 57.53 6.14 43.89
CA ASP A 356 57.64 5.40 45.15
C ASP A 356 56.37 5.18 46.02
N ARG A 357 55.84 4.04 46.07
CA ARG A 357 56.04 2.86 46.93
C ARG A 357 55.02 1.77 46.64
#